data_95988991665ba26761a55232dc8f5e2f
#
_entry.id   95988991665ba26761a55232dc8f5e2f
#
_cell.length_a   1.000
_cell.length_b   1.000
_cell.length_c   1.000
_cell.angle_alpha   90.00
_cell.angle_beta   90.00
_cell.angle_gamma   90.00
#
_symmetry.space_group_name_H-M   'P 1'
#
loop_
_entity.id
_entity.type
_entity.pdbx_description
1 polymer ?
#
loop_
_entity_poly.entity_id
_entity_poly.type
_entity_poly.pdbx_seq_one_letter_code
_entity_poly.pdbx_strand_id
1 'polypeptide(L)'
;HGPEGLKHIESRIHGYTALTKKLLESLGIEVQTTEYFDTLTFRMKRSLLEPVATKLEANFYFATDDTASLSWDEAKDLDDLKLLQQIFEEVTGKQSDLDFSEEMDKIEMQLPSSILRDSEFMSHEVFHAYRTEHEMLRYMKRLESKDLSLVHSMISLGSCTMKLNATSEMIPLSWPEFAHIHPFAPLEQAQGYAQMFKELEVWLADITGFDAISFQPNSGAQGEYAGLMTIRAYHEHRGDSHRNVALIPASAHGTTPASAVMAGMEVVVVETDK
;
A
#
# COMPACT_ATOMS: atom_id res chain seq x y z
N HIS A 1 2.84 -6.46 -18.13
CA HIS A 1 1.84 -7.55 -18.14
C HIS A 1 0.93 -7.49 -19.37
N GLY A 2 0.50 -6.30 -19.81
CA GLY A 2 -0.50 -6.12 -20.87
C GLY A 2 -1.89 -6.60 -20.44
N PRO A 3 -2.90 -6.46 -21.32
CA PRO A 3 -4.28 -6.78 -20.94
C PRO A 3 -4.46 -8.25 -20.55
N GLU A 4 -3.84 -9.18 -21.28
CA GLU A 4 -3.98 -10.61 -20.98
C GLU A 4 -3.26 -11.01 -19.67
N GLY A 5 -2.10 -10.42 -19.39
CA GLY A 5 -1.40 -10.65 -18.14
C GLY A 5 -2.18 -10.11 -16.93
N LEU A 6 -2.83 -8.95 -17.05
CA LEU A 6 -3.68 -8.40 -15.99
C LEU A 6 -4.91 -9.27 -15.75
N LYS A 7 -5.58 -9.74 -16.80
CA LYS A 7 -6.70 -10.70 -16.66
C LYS A 7 -6.28 -12.00 -15.97
N HIS A 8 -5.08 -12.50 -16.29
CA HIS A 8 -4.56 -13.71 -15.64
C HIS A 8 -4.30 -13.48 -14.15
N ILE A 9 -3.70 -12.34 -13.77
CA ILE A 9 -3.48 -11.98 -12.36
C ILE A 9 -4.82 -11.89 -11.63
N GLU A 10 -5.78 -11.16 -12.20
CA GLU A 10 -7.11 -10.99 -11.66
C GLU A 10 -7.84 -12.32 -11.44
N SER A 11 -7.83 -13.19 -12.46
CA SER A 11 -8.46 -14.52 -12.37
C SER A 11 -7.82 -15.39 -11.29
N ARG A 12 -6.51 -15.32 -11.11
CA ARG A 12 -5.79 -16.05 -10.08
C ARG A 12 -6.18 -15.57 -8.67
N ILE A 13 -6.20 -14.26 -8.44
CA ILE A 13 -6.58 -13.67 -7.15
C ILE A 13 -8.02 -14.08 -6.80
N HIS A 14 -8.94 -13.90 -7.74
CA HIS A 14 -10.34 -14.32 -7.55
C HIS A 14 -10.47 -15.81 -7.31
N GLY A 15 -9.68 -16.62 -8.02
CA GLY A 15 -9.63 -18.07 -7.84
C GLY A 15 -9.25 -18.48 -6.41
N TYR A 16 -8.20 -17.89 -5.85
CA TYR A 16 -7.80 -18.14 -4.46
C TYR A 16 -8.89 -17.72 -3.47
N THR A 17 -9.56 -16.59 -3.72
CA THR A 17 -10.67 -16.14 -2.88
C THR A 17 -11.85 -17.13 -2.93
N ALA A 18 -12.20 -17.63 -4.11
CA ALA A 18 -13.25 -18.61 -4.28
C ALA A 18 -12.93 -19.97 -3.61
N LEU A 19 -11.66 -20.42 -3.72
CA LEU A 19 -11.20 -21.63 -3.02
C LEU A 19 -11.23 -21.46 -1.50
N THR A 20 -10.81 -20.30 -1.01
CA THR A 20 -10.91 -19.98 0.42
C THR A 20 -12.35 -20.01 0.90
N LYS A 21 -13.29 -19.45 0.12
CA LYS A 21 -14.71 -19.54 0.46
C LYS A 21 -15.19 -20.99 0.54
N LYS A 22 -14.86 -21.82 -0.46
CA LYS A 22 -15.19 -23.26 -0.45
C LYS A 22 -14.59 -23.96 0.77
N LEU A 23 -13.34 -23.66 1.13
CA LEU A 23 -12.69 -24.19 2.32
C LEU A 23 -13.45 -23.83 3.59
N LEU A 24 -13.75 -22.57 3.81
CA LEU A 24 -14.48 -22.08 4.98
C LEU A 24 -15.85 -22.76 5.11
N GLU A 25 -16.61 -22.82 4.01
CA GLU A 25 -17.92 -23.45 3.95
C GLU A 25 -17.85 -24.97 4.22
N SER A 26 -16.84 -25.68 3.69
CA SER A 26 -16.62 -27.11 3.94
C SER A 26 -16.37 -27.43 5.41
N LEU A 27 -15.71 -26.53 6.13
CA LEU A 27 -15.44 -26.62 7.55
C LEU A 27 -16.63 -26.15 8.42
N GLY A 28 -17.68 -25.60 7.79
CA GLY A 28 -18.87 -25.09 8.45
C GLY A 28 -18.72 -23.70 9.03
N ILE A 29 -17.80 -22.90 8.49
CA ILE A 29 -17.61 -21.50 8.84
C ILE A 29 -18.54 -20.63 7.97
N GLU A 30 -19.31 -19.76 8.62
CA GLU A 30 -20.26 -18.86 7.95
C GLU A 30 -19.50 -17.73 7.25
N VAL A 31 -19.51 -17.72 5.91
CA VAL A 31 -19.00 -16.62 5.10
C VAL A 31 -20.10 -15.57 4.95
N GLN A 32 -19.84 -14.36 5.40
CA GLN A 32 -20.81 -13.25 5.38
C GLN A 32 -20.80 -12.49 4.05
N THR A 33 -19.68 -12.52 3.33
CA THR A 33 -19.54 -11.87 2.03
C THR A 33 -20.29 -12.68 0.96
N THR A 34 -21.30 -12.08 0.35
CA THR A 34 -22.09 -12.70 -0.72
C THR A 34 -21.46 -12.49 -2.10
N GLU A 35 -21.04 -11.25 -2.39
CA GLU A 35 -20.36 -10.87 -3.61
C GLU A 35 -18.94 -10.42 -3.25
N TYR A 36 -17.95 -10.96 -3.93
CA TYR A 36 -16.54 -10.72 -3.61
C TYR A 36 -15.68 -10.73 -4.86
N PHE A 37 -14.54 -10.06 -4.78
CA PHE A 37 -13.46 -10.19 -5.73
C PHE A 37 -12.25 -10.89 -5.07
N ASP A 38 -11.62 -10.24 -4.10
CA ASP A 38 -10.40 -10.68 -3.41
C ASP A 38 -10.55 -10.82 -1.89
N THR A 39 -11.63 -10.30 -1.32
CA THR A 39 -11.79 -10.19 0.14
C THR A 39 -13.00 -10.96 0.63
N LEU A 40 -12.80 -11.76 1.67
CA LEU A 40 -13.85 -12.47 2.40
C LEU A 40 -13.93 -12.01 3.84
N THR A 41 -15.16 -11.85 4.32
CA THR A 41 -15.49 -11.66 5.72
C THR A 41 -16.29 -12.85 6.20
N PHE A 42 -15.93 -13.43 7.33
CA PHE A 42 -16.53 -14.64 7.87
C PHE A 42 -16.66 -14.56 9.39
N ARG A 43 -17.59 -15.35 9.91
CA ARG A 43 -17.83 -15.42 11.34
C ARG A 43 -16.84 -16.37 12.01
N MET A 44 -15.99 -15.80 12.86
CA MET A 44 -15.01 -16.55 13.62
C MET A 44 -14.59 -15.75 14.86
N LYS A 45 -14.61 -16.42 16.03
CA LYS A 45 -14.17 -15.77 17.27
C LYS A 45 -12.67 -15.51 17.23
N ARG A 46 -12.29 -14.26 17.50
CA ARG A 46 -10.89 -13.84 17.60
C ARG A 46 -10.11 -14.72 18.57
N SER A 47 -10.71 -15.02 19.74
CA SER A 47 -10.09 -15.86 20.78
C SER A 47 -9.77 -17.28 20.34
N LEU A 48 -10.38 -17.79 19.27
CA LEU A 48 -10.10 -19.11 18.71
C LEU A 48 -9.10 -19.04 17.55
N LEU A 49 -9.27 -18.07 16.66
CA LEU A 49 -8.46 -17.95 15.44
C LEU A 49 -7.07 -17.36 15.71
N GLU A 50 -7.00 -16.26 16.45
CA GLU A 50 -5.75 -15.51 16.64
C GLU A 50 -4.60 -16.34 17.26
N PRO A 51 -4.82 -17.19 18.30
CA PRO A 51 -3.74 -17.99 18.86
C PRO A 51 -3.18 -19.03 17.87
N VAL A 52 -4.04 -19.64 17.07
CA VAL A 52 -3.64 -20.64 16.06
C VAL A 52 -2.92 -19.94 14.90
N ALA A 53 -3.47 -18.85 14.41
CA ALA A 53 -2.88 -18.06 13.34
C ALA A 53 -1.50 -17.53 13.74
N THR A 54 -1.37 -16.95 14.91
CA THR A 54 -0.07 -16.44 15.44
C THR A 54 0.96 -17.55 15.56
N LYS A 55 0.58 -18.75 16.05
CA LYS A 55 1.46 -19.91 16.12
C LYS A 55 1.97 -20.35 14.75
N LEU A 56 1.16 -20.17 13.72
CA LEU A 56 1.47 -20.50 12.32
C LEU A 56 1.95 -19.28 11.51
N GLU A 57 2.36 -18.21 12.18
CA GLU A 57 2.94 -16.98 11.60
C GLU A 57 2.01 -16.27 10.60
N ALA A 58 0.70 -16.32 10.85
CA ALA A 58 -0.31 -15.63 10.05
C ALA A 58 -1.10 -14.60 10.89
N ASN A 59 -1.50 -13.51 10.26
CA ASN A 59 -2.34 -12.48 10.86
C ASN A 59 -3.65 -12.34 10.08
N PHE A 60 -4.74 -12.11 10.81
CA PHE A 60 -6.06 -11.81 10.23
C PHE A 60 -6.52 -10.42 10.66
N TYR A 61 -7.35 -9.80 9.85
CA TYR A 61 -8.06 -8.59 10.24
C TYR A 61 -9.32 -8.97 11.01
N PHE A 62 -9.51 -8.40 12.19
CA PHE A 62 -10.70 -8.60 13.03
C PHE A 62 -11.51 -7.32 13.08
N ALA A 63 -12.64 -7.28 12.38
CA ALA A 63 -13.57 -6.16 12.44
C ALA A 63 -14.28 -6.09 13.80
N THR A 64 -14.54 -7.25 14.40
CA THR A 64 -15.08 -7.43 15.75
C THR A 64 -14.48 -8.69 16.39
N ASP A 65 -14.78 -8.94 17.65
CA ASP A 65 -14.33 -10.18 18.33
C ASP A 65 -14.91 -11.48 17.73
N ASP A 66 -15.98 -11.38 16.94
CA ASP A 66 -16.66 -12.53 16.31
C ASP A 66 -16.56 -12.52 14.77
N THR A 67 -15.82 -11.59 14.17
CA THR A 67 -15.76 -11.42 12.71
C THR A 67 -14.34 -11.18 12.26
N ALA A 68 -13.86 -12.04 11.37
CA ALA A 68 -12.56 -11.92 10.74
C ALA A 68 -12.67 -11.71 9.23
N SER A 69 -11.66 -11.10 8.64
CA SER A 69 -11.54 -10.91 7.20
C SER A 69 -10.14 -11.25 6.72
N LEU A 70 -10.05 -11.66 5.47
CA LEU A 70 -8.80 -11.85 4.74
C LEU A 70 -8.95 -11.36 3.31
N SER A 71 -7.82 -10.98 2.71
CA SER A 71 -7.75 -10.55 1.31
C SER A 71 -6.60 -11.26 0.61
N TRP A 72 -6.80 -11.57 -0.67
CA TRP A 72 -5.80 -12.15 -1.54
C TRP A 72 -5.20 -11.09 -2.46
N ASP A 73 -3.92 -11.21 -2.77
CA ASP A 73 -3.20 -10.37 -3.72
C ASP A 73 -2.34 -11.22 -4.69
N GLU A 74 -1.63 -10.56 -5.59
CA GLU A 74 -0.79 -11.21 -6.58
C GLU A 74 0.47 -11.87 -6.02
N ALA A 75 0.87 -11.55 -4.79
CA ALA A 75 2.05 -12.11 -4.13
C ALA A 75 1.79 -13.45 -3.46
N LYS A 76 0.52 -13.86 -3.36
CA LYS A 76 0.10 -15.11 -2.72
C LYS A 76 0.07 -16.29 -3.66
N ASP A 77 0.20 -17.50 -3.10
CA ASP A 77 0.25 -18.75 -3.86
C ASP A 77 -0.52 -19.91 -3.19
N LEU A 78 -0.35 -21.13 -3.73
CA LEU A 78 -1.00 -22.33 -3.20
C LEU A 78 -0.53 -22.72 -1.80
N ASP A 79 0.67 -22.34 -1.41
CA ASP A 79 1.19 -22.68 -0.07
C ASP A 79 0.54 -21.79 1.00
N ASP A 80 0.21 -20.52 0.66
CA ASP A 80 -0.63 -19.68 1.51
C ASP A 80 -2.03 -20.29 1.71
N LEU A 81 -2.62 -20.87 0.65
CA LEU A 81 -3.93 -21.52 0.73
C LEU A 81 -3.90 -22.79 1.60
N LYS A 82 -2.83 -23.58 1.50
CA LYS A 82 -2.59 -24.74 2.38
C LYS A 82 -2.39 -24.31 3.84
N LEU A 83 -1.69 -23.19 4.06
CA LEU A 83 -1.54 -22.61 5.39
C LEU A 83 -2.90 -22.22 5.98
N LEU A 84 -3.77 -21.58 5.19
CA LEU A 84 -5.14 -21.29 5.61
C LEU A 84 -5.93 -22.55 5.94
N GLN A 85 -5.81 -23.61 5.14
CA GLN A 85 -6.44 -24.90 5.43
C GLN A 85 -5.97 -25.43 6.79
N GLN A 86 -4.67 -25.47 7.03
CA GLN A 86 -4.12 -25.94 8.30
C GLN A 86 -4.64 -25.12 9.49
N ILE A 87 -4.69 -23.78 9.36
CA ILE A 87 -5.21 -22.89 10.40
C ILE A 87 -6.67 -23.22 10.71
N PHE A 88 -7.53 -23.27 9.69
CA PHE A 88 -8.97 -23.47 9.89
C PHE A 88 -9.32 -24.90 10.31
N GLU A 89 -8.57 -25.91 9.88
CA GLU A 89 -8.71 -27.28 10.37
C GLU A 89 -8.34 -27.38 11.87
N GLU A 90 -7.24 -26.74 12.31
CA GLU A 90 -6.84 -26.72 13.72
C GLU A 90 -7.89 -25.97 14.57
N VAL A 91 -8.41 -24.84 14.09
CA VAL A 91 -9.41 -24.04 14.82
C VAL A 91 -10.75 -24.76 14.94
N THR A 92 -11.20 -25.46 13.89
CA THR A 92 -12.51 -26.10 13.86
C THR A 92 -12.49 -27.54 14.37
N GLY A 93 -11.32 -28.18 14.41
CA GLY A 93 -11.17 -29.62 14.68
C GLY A 93 -11.71 -30.52 13.56
N LYS A 94 -12.00 -29.97 12.38
CA LYS A 94 -12.49 -30.69 11.20
C LYS A 94 -11.40 -30.79 10.16
N GLN A 95 -11.57 -31.68 9.18
CA GLN A 95 -10.70 -31.81 8.02
C GLN A 95 -11.45 -31.46 6.75
N SER A 96 -10.72 -30.94 5.77
CA SER A 96 -11.24 -30.65 4.44
C SER A 96 -10.53 -31.52 3.41
N ASP A 97 -11.29 -32.18 2.56
CA ASP A 97 -10.76 -33.05 1.48
C ASP A 97 -10.58 -32.26 0.16
N LEU A 98 -10.52 -30.94 0.20
CA LEU A 98 -10.38 -30.11 -0.99
C LEU A 98 -8.97 -30.24 -1.59
N ASP A 99 -8.91 -30.71 -2.84
CA ASP A 99 -7.69 -30.60 -3.67
C ASP A 99 -7.69 -29.26 -4.40
N PHE A 100 -6.88 -28.34 -3.89
CA PHE A 100 -6.82 -26.98 -4.44
C PHE A 100 -6.30 -26.94 -5.87
N SER A 101 -5.43 -27.87 -6.28
CA SER A 101 -4.90 -27.89 -7.63
C SER A 101 -5.97 -28.32 -8.64
N GLU A 102 -6.75 -29.35 -8.31
CA GLU A 102 -7.87 -29.76 -9.14
C GLU A 102 -9.01 -28.73 -9.16
N GLU A 103 -9.28 -28.09 -8.02
CA GLU A 103 -10.37 -27.12 -7.90
C GLU A 103 -10.02 -25.78 -8.59
N MET A 104 -8.76 -25.37 -8.61
CA MET A 104 -8.33 -24.14 -9.28
C MET A 104 -8.68 -24.16 -10.78
N ASP A 105 -8.48 -25.29 -11.44
CA ASP A 105 -8.79 -25.47 -12.86
C ASP A 105 -10.29 -25.40 -13.19
N LYS A 106 -11.14 -25.57 -12.17
CA LYS A 106 -12.61 -25.57 -12.29
C LYS A 106 -13.25 -24.22 -11.93
N ILE A 107 -12.46 -23.26 -11.43
CA ILE A 107 -13.01 -21.97 -10.99
C ILE A 107 -13.32 -21.11 -12.19
N GLU A 108 -14.58 -20.77 -12.33
CA GLU A 108 -15.04 -19.70 -13.20
C GLU A 108 -15.13 -18.39 -12.42
N MET A 109 -14.90 -17.27 -13.09
CA MET A 109 -15.06 -15.93 -12.50
C MET A 109 -16.53 -15.75 -12.10
N GLN A 110 -16.80 -15.68 -10.79
CA GLN A 110 -18.14 -15.60 -10.21
C GLN A 110 -18.54 -14.14 -9.91
N LEU A 111 -18.20 -13.22 -10.79
CA LEU A 111 -18.59 -11.83 -10.65
C LEU A 111 -19.92 -11.56 -11.37
N PRO A 112 -20.78 -10.68 -10.82
CA PRO A 112 -21.98 -10.25 -11.52
C PRO A 112 -21.66 -9.67 -12.89
N SER A 113 -22.42 -10.06 -13.90
CA SER A 113 -22.20 -9.58 -15.29
C SER A 113 -22.28 -8.06 -15.42
N SER A 114 -22.97 -7.40 -14.49
CA SER A 114 -23.10 -5.93 -14.45
C SER A 114 -21.80 -5.19 -14.12
N ILE A 115 -20.81 -5.87 -13.50
CA ILE A 115 -19.51 -5.29 -13.16
C ILE A 115 -18.36 -5.86 -13.99
N LEU A 116 -18.62 -6.89 -14.80
CA LEU A 116 -17.63 -7.41 -15.73
C LEU A 116 -17.40 -6.40 -16.85
N ARG A 117 -16.14 -6.16 -17.14
CA ARG A 117 -15.75 -5.34 -18.28
C ARG A 117 -15.88 -6.15 -19.57
N ASP A 118 -16.69 -5.66 -20.51
CA ASP A 118 -16.86 -6.19 -21.85
C ASP A 118 -16.09 -5.39 -22.93
N SER A 119 -15.62 -4.19 -22.56
CA SER A 119 -14.88 -3.31 -23.46
C SER A 119 -13.39 -3.63 -23.50
N GLU A 120 -12.76 -3.45 -24.65
CA GLU A 120 -11.30 -3.50 -24.76
C GLU A 120 -10.63 -2.43 -23.91
N PHE A 121 -9.46 -2.75 -23.37
CA PHE A 121 -8.61 -1.84 -22.61
C PHE A 121 -7.14 -2.08 -22.97
N MET A 122 -6.29 -1.06 -22.72
CA MET A 122 -4.87 -1.09 -23.08
C MET A 122 -4.66 -1.49 -24.55
N SER A 123 -5.49 -0.96 -25.45
CA SER A 123 -5.48 -1.30 -26.88
C SER A 123 -4.31 -0.69 -27.65
N HIS A 124 -3.56 0.26 -27.06
CA HIS A 124 -2.40 0.85 -27.69
C HIS A 124 -1.28 -0.19 -27.83
N GLU A 125 -0.59 -0.21 -28.96
CA GLU A 125 0.46 -1.17 -29.35
C GLU A 125 1.56 -1.32 -28.26
N VAL A 126 1.91 -0.25 -27.54
CA VAL A 126 2.94 -0.28 -26.49
C VAL A 126 2.64 -1.29 -25.39
N PHE A 127 1.36 -1.55 -25.10
CA PHE A 127 0.95 -2.52 -24.06
C PHE A 127 1.01 -3.98 -24.54
N HIS A 128 1.25 -4.21 -25.82
CA HIS A 128 1.39 -5.52 -26.45
C HIS A 128 2.83 -5.83 -26.86
N ALA A 129 3.73 -4.84 -26.75
CA ALA A 129 5.15 -4.96 -27.07
C ALA A 129 6.02 -5.09 -25.79
N TYR A 130 7.33 -5.27 -25.98
CA TYR A 130 8.32 -5.28 -24.89
C TYR A 130 8.06 -6.33 -23.81
N ARG A 131 7.84 -7.57 -24.23
CA ARG A 131 7.46 -8.70 -23.37
C ARG A 131 8.64 -9.38 -22.71
N THR A 132 9.85 -9.19 -23.22
CA THR A 132 11.07 -9.75 -22.64
C THR A 132 11.81 -8.69 -21.82
N GLU A 133 12.63 -9.15 -20.87
CA GLU A 133 13.47 -8.27 -20.04
C GLU A 133 14.33 -7.33 -20.91
N HIS A 134 14.99 -7.88 -21.93
CA HIS A 134 15.86 -7.11 -22.83
C HIS A 134 15.09 -6.06 -23.63
N GLU A 135 13.91 -6.38 -24.12
CA GLU A 135 13.06 -5.41 -24.83
C GLU A 135 12.62 -4.29 -23.91
N MET A 136 12.19 -4.63 -22.69
CA MET A 136 11.79 -3.65 -21.69
C MET A 136 12.96 -2.73 -21.31
N LEU A 137 14.14 -3.26 -21.03
CA LEU A 137 15.34 -2.46 -20.72
C LEU A 137 15.68 -1.48 -21.84
N ARG A 138 15.66 -1.96 -23.10
CA ARG A 138 15.91 -1.09 -24.27
C ARG A 138 14.84 -0.04 -24.46
N TYR A 139 13.59 -0.39 -24.18
CA TYR A 139 12.46 0.55 -24.24
C TYR A 139 12.60 1.65 -23.18
N MET A 140 12.87 1.27 -21.92
CA MET A 140 13.10 2.20 -20.83
C MET A 140 14.28 3.16 -21.15
N LYS A 141 15.39 2.62 -21.63
CA LYS A 141 16.56 3.42 -22.02
C LYS A 141 16.26 4.37 -23.17
N ARG A 142 15.44 3.95 -24.15
CA ARG A 142 14.99 4.81 -25.24
C ARG A 142 14.12 5.97 -24.75
N LEU A 143 13.25 5.74 -23.74
CA LEU A 143 12.45 6.78 -23.13
C LEU A 143 13.32 7.75 -22.31
N GLU A 144 14.20 7.19 -21.46
CA GLU A 144 15.13 7.98 -20.65
C GLU A 144 15.99 8.92 -21.52
N SER A 145 16.47 8.44 -22.69
CA SER A 145 17.33 9.23 -23.57
C SER A 145 16.62 10.40 -24.27
N LYS A 146 15.29 10.52 -24.15
CA LYS A 146 14.52 11.64 -24.74
C LYS A 146 14.46 12.87 -23.85
N ASP A 147 14.89 12.76 -22.59
CA ASP A 147 14.86 13.81 -21.60
C ASP A 147 16.14 13.79 -20.76
N LEU A 148 16.21 14.68 -19.78
CA LEU A 148 17.35 14.79 -18.88
C LEU A 148 17.45 13.53 -17.99
N SER A 149 18.67 13.02 -17.89
CA SER A 149 19.00 11.90 -16.99
C SER A 149 19.97 12.34 -15.91
N LEU A 150 19.76 11.88 -14.69
CA LEU A 150 20.60 12.19 -13.54
C LEU A 150 22.05 11.65 -13.68
N VAL A 151 22.29 10.69 -14.58
CA VAL A 151 23.62 10.14 -14.81
C VAL A 151 24.52 11.03 -15.64
N HIS A 152 23.98 12.03 -16.37
CA HIS A 152 24.75 12.94 -17.22
C HIS A 152 24.24 14.38 -17.20
N SER A 153 23.39 14.73 -16.27
CA SER A 153 22.89 16.09 -16.10
C SER A 153 22.90 16.52 -14.64
N MET A 154 23.09 17.82 -14.42
CA MET A 154 23.00 18.45 -13.11
C MET A 154 21.68 19.24 -13.02
N ILE A 155 20.70 18.68 -12.36
CA ILE A 155 19.41 19.34 -12.13
C ILE A 155 19.50 20.08 -10.80
N SER A 156 19.48 21.43 -10.85
CA SER A 156 19.63 22.28 -9.68
C SER A 156 18.33 22.48 -8.90
N LEU A 157 17.18 22.34 -9.56
CA LEU A 157 15.86 22.63 -8.98
C LEU A 157 14.79 21.72 -9.58
N GLY A 158 13.67 21.52 -8.84
CA GLY A 158 12.47 20.83 -9.32
C GLY A 158 12.58 19.32 -9.35
N SER A 159 13.65 18.77 -8.86
CA SER A 159 13.85 17.31 -8.85
C SER A 159 13.15 16.58 -7.71
N CYS A 160 12.60 17.29 -6.73
CA CYS A 160 11.97 16.70 -5.53
C CYS A 160 12.81 15.56 -4.93
N THR A 161 12.40 14.35 -5.13
CA THR A 161 13.06 13.12 -4.67
C THR A 161 13.98 12.49 -5.72
N MET A 162 14.15 13.11 -6.87
CA MET A 162 14.88 12.56 -8.02
C MET A 162 16.41 12.70 -7.89
N LYS A 163 16.94 12.49 -6.70
CA LYS A 163 18.39 12.46 -6.50
C LYS A 163 18.95 11.09 -6.90
N LEU A 164 20.13 11.10 -7.51
CA LEU A 164 20.83 9.86 -7.83
C LEU A 164 21.34 9.22 -6.54
N ASN A 165 20.83 8.05 -6.22
CA ASN A 165 21.29 7.24 -5.10
C ASN A 165 22.16 6.08 -5.60
N ALA A 166 23.10 5.61 -4.79
CA ALA A 166 23.86 4.42 -5.12
C ALA A 166 22.94 3.18 -5.11
N THR A 167 23.16 2.27 -6.07
CA THR A 167 22.38 1.03 -6.14
C THR A 167 22.46 0.22 -4.84
N SER A 168 23.63 0.22 -4.18
CA SER A 168 23.81 -0.45 -2.89
C SER A 168 22.96 0.13 -1.75
N GLU A 169 22.60 1.40 -1.81
CA GLU A 169 21.69 2.04 -0.85
C GLU A 169 20.23 1.66 -1.12
N MET A 170 19.90 1.33 -2.38
CA MET A 170 18.54 0.96 -2.78
C MET A 170 18.23 -0.53 -2.62
N ILE A 171 19.26 -1.40 -2.65
CA ILE A 171 19.09 -2.86 -2.55
C ILE A 171 18.26 -3.28 -1.32
N PRO A 172 18.50 -2.75 -0.10
CA PRO A 172 17.75 -3.16 1.09
C PRO A 172 16.23 -2.97 0.97
N LEU A 173 15.76 -2.03 0.15
CA LEU A 173 14.32 -1.80 -0.07
C LEU A 173 13.61 -3.01 -0.70
N SER A 174 14.36 -3.89 -1.38
CA SER A 174 13.83 -5.11 -2.00
C SER A 174 13.91 -6.34 -1.11
N TRP A 175 14.53 -6.26 0.06
CA TRP A 175 14.61 -7.38 0.97
C TRP A 175 13.24 -7.67 1.58
N PRO A 176 12.82 -8.95 1.67
CA PRO A 176 11.51 -9.30 2.22
C PRO A 176 11.25 -8.74 3.60
N GLU A 177 12.29 -8.70 4.45
CA GLU A 177 12.23 -8.18 5.81
C GLU A 177 11.83 -6.70 5.89
N PHE A 178 12.05 -5.94 4.80
CA PHE A 178 11.60 -4.55 4.67
C PHE A 178 10.37 -4.42 3.78
N ALA A 179 10.33 -5.14 2.65
CA ALA A 179 9.32 -4.94 1.61
C ALA A 179 7.99 -5.65 1.91
N HIS A 180 8.00 -6.78 2.63
CA HIS A 180 6.83 -7.63 2.80
C HIS A 180 6.09 -7.44 4.13
N ILE A 181 6.51 -6.48 4.95
CA ILE A 181 5.79 -6.20 6.20
C ILE A 181 4.50 -5.41 5.91
N HIS A 182 3.39 -5.88 6.46
CA HIS A 182 2.12 -5.18 6.34
C HIS A 182 2.11 -3.92 7.24
N PRO A 183 1.57 -2.77 6.78
CA PRO A 183 1.55 -1.52 7.56
C PRO A 183 0.82 -1.63 8.91
N PHE A 184 -0.13 -2.56 9.01
CA PHE A 184 -0.89 -2.83 10.24
C PHE A 184 -0.48 -4.14 10.93
N ALA A 185 0.74 -4.64 10.64
CA ALA A 185 1.29 -5.76 11.41
C ALA A 185 1.33 -5.40 12.91
N PRO A 186 1.11 -6.37 13.82
CA PRO A 186 1.24 -6.14 15.24
C PRO A 186 2.61 -5.54 15.60
N LEU A 187 2.64 -4.57 16.53
CA LEU A 187 3.87 -3.85 16.86
C LEU A 187 5.00 -4.76 17.36
N GLU A 188 4.66 -5.84 18.05
CA GLU A 188 5.60 -6.85 18.50
C GLU A 188 6.28 -7.61 17.34
N GLN A 189 5.67 -7.64 16.16
CA GLN A 189 6.24 -8.24 14.95
C GLN A 189 7.04 -7.22 14.11
N ALA A 190 6.98 -5.93 14.43
CA ALA A 190 7.59 -4.82 13.70
C ALA A 190 8.64 -4.05 14.51
N GLN A 191 9.29 -4.69 15.49
CA GLN A 191 10.21 -4.03 16.42
C GLN A 191 11.43 -3.41 15.73
N GLY A 192 11.94 -4.03 14.64
CA GLY A 192 13.03 -3.47 13.85
C GLY A 192 12.66 -2.12 13.21
N TYR A 193 11.44 -1.99 12.67
CA TYR A 193 10.93 -0.71 12.16
C TYR A 193 10.75 0.32 13.29
N ALA A 194 10.23 -0.08 14.43
CA ALA A 194 10.06 0.82 15.58
C ALA A 194 11.40 1.37 16.06
N GLN A 195 12.43 0.53 16.13
CA GLN A 195 13.79 0.96 16.48
C GLN A 195 14.37 1.92 15.43
N MET A 196 14.28 1.59 14.14
CA MET A 196 14.77 2.40 13.05
C MET A 196 14.14 3.80 13.08
N PHE A 197 12.82 3.90 13.24
CA PHE A 197 12.12 5.18 13.33
C PHE A 197 12.59 6.00 14.53
N LYS A 198 12.72 5.37 15.68
CA LYS A 198 13.18 6.06 16.90
C LYS A 198 14.59 6.61 16.76
N GLU A 199 15.51 5.83 16.22
CA GLU A 199 16.90 6.27 16.01
C GLU A 199 16.97 7.41 14.98
N LEU A 200 16.24 7.28 13.87
CA LEU A 200 16.19 8.31 12.83
C LEU A 200 15.53 9.61 13.32
N GLU A 201 14.49 9.53 14.14
CA GLU A 201 13.88 10.68 14.79
C GLU A 201 14.90 11.47 15.61
N VAL A 202 15.67 10.77 16.45
CA VAL A 202 16.73 11.40 17.28
C VAL A 202 17.79 12.07 16.41
N TRP A 203 18.28 11.40 15.38
CA TRP A 203 19.30 11.96 14.49
C TRP A 203 18.81 13.17 13.72
N LEU A 204 17.61 13.12 13.20
CA LEU A 204 17.03 14.25 12.46
C LEU A 204 16.72 15.44 13.37
N ALA A 205 16.22 15.21 14.57
CA ALA A 205 16.00 16.25 15.57
C ALA A 205 17.33 16.96 15.94
N ASP A 206 18.40 16.19 16.16
CA ASP A 206 19.73 16.74 16.46
C ASP A 206 20.30 17.54 15.30
N ILE A 207 20.21 17.05 14.07
CA ILE A 207 20.72 17.72 12.86
C ILE A 207 19.97 19.04 12.57
N THR A 208 18.65 19.05 12.75
CA THR A 208 17.78 20.18 12.38
C THR A 208 17.52 21.15 13.53
N GLY A 209 17.72 20.74 14.77
CA GLY A 209 17.40 21.50 15.97
C GLY A 209 15.89 21.55 16.30
N PHE A 210 15.09 20.68 15.69
CA PHE A 210 13.67 20.54 16.04
C PHE A 210 13.48 19.68 17.27
N ASP A 211 12.43 19.96 18.04
CA ASP A 211 12.10 19.20 19.25
C ASP A 211 11.54 17.80 18.95
N ALA A 212 10.90 17.63 17.79
CA ALA A 212 10.31 16.37 17.36
C ALA A 212 10.22 16.25 15.83
N ILE A 213 10.23 15.03 15.35
CA ILE A 213 10.12 14.68 13.92
C ILE A 213 8.92 13.73 13.74
N SER A 214 8.21 13.87 12.64
CA SER A 214 7.15 12.93 12.24
C SER A 214 7.44 12.35 10.87
N PHE A 215 7.33 11.02 10.74
CA PHE A 215 7.45 10.30 9.47
C PHE A 215 6.11 10.01 8.79
N GLN A 216 4.99 10.55 9.30
CA GLN A 216 3.66 10.33 8.72
C GLN A 216 3.49 10.89 7.31
N PRO A 217 3.99 12.11 6.99
CA PRO A 217 3.90 12.64 5.63
C PRO A 217 4.69 11.79 4.63
N ASN A 218 4.06 11.42 3.50
CA ASN A 218 4.67 10.61 2.45
C ASN A 218 5.34 11.43 1.33
N SER A 219 5.22 12.76 1.39
CA SER A 219 5.81 13.67 0.40
C SER A 219 6.08 15.06 1.00
N GLY A 220 6.85 15.89 0.31
CA GLY A 220 7.07 17.28 0.71
C GLY A 220 5.77 18.07 0.84
N ALA A 221 4.85 17.94 -0.11
CA ALA A 221 3.54 18.60 -0.08
C ALA A 221 2.69 18.15 1.12
N GLN A 222 2.73 16.87 1.48
CA GLN A 222 2.06 16.39 2.69
C GLN A 222 2.72 16.91 3.98
N GLY A 223 4.04 17.08 3.98
CA GLY A 223 4.77 17.71 5.08
C GLY A 223 4.36 19.18 5.28
N GLU A 224 4.26 19.95 4.18
CA GLU A 224 3.74 21.32 4.22
C GLU A 224 2.32 21.38 4.79
N TYR A 225 1.43 20.51 4.27
CA TYR A 225 0.05 20.44 4.73
C TYR A 225 -0.05 20.06 6.21
N ALA A 226 0.68 19.02 6.65
CA ALA A 226 0.70 18.58 8.04
C ALA A 226 1.20 19.69 8.99
N GLY A 227 2.27 20.42 8.58
CA GLY A 227 2.78 21.55 9.32
C GLY A 227 1.78 22.69 9.46
N LEU A 228 1.12 23.08 8.37
CA LEU A 228 0.09 24.13 8.37
C LEU A 228 -1.15 23.74 9.19
N MET A 229 -1.60 22.47 9.10
CA MET A 229 -2.66 21.95 9.94
C MET A 229 -2.30 21.99 11.43
N THR A 230 -1.08 21.64 11.78
CA THR A 230 -0.58 21.72 13.15
C THR A 230 -0.56 23.14 13.68
N ILE A 231 -0.05 24.10 12.87
CA ILE A 231 -0.02 25.54 13.21
C ILE A 231 -1.46 26.05 13.42
N ARG A 232 -2.35 25.72 12.52
CA ARG A 232 -3.74 26.11 12.63
C ARG A 232 -4.40 25.56 13.90
N ALA A 233 -4.27 24.26 14.15
CA ALA A 233 -4.81 23.62 15.34
C ALA A 233 -4.23 24.21 16.62
N TYR A 234 -2.94 24.57 16.63
CA TYR A 234 -2.31 25.29 17.74
C TYR A 234 -3.00 26.62 18.05
N HIS A 235 -3.26 27.44 17.03
CA HIS A 235 -3.95 28.73 17.22
C HIS A 235 -5.40 28.55 17.65
N GLU A 236 -6.13 27.63 17.06
CA GLU A 236 -7.53 27.30 17.44
C GLU A 236 -7.62 26.85 18.89
N HIS A 237 -6.73 25.95 19.32
CA HIS A 237 -6.69 25.48 20.72
C HIS A 237 -6.43 26.60 21.73
N ARG A 238 -5.71 27.65 21.35
CA ARG A 238 -5.43 28.82 22.20
C ARG A 238 -6.53 29.89 22.14
N GLY A 239 -7.59 29.68 21.35
CA GLY A 239 -8.63 30.67 21.13
C GLY A 239 -8.27 31.78 20.12
N ASP A 240 -7.18 31.61 19.39
CA ASP A 240 -6.67 32.54 18.40
C ASP A 240 -7.09 32.19 16.97
N SER A 241 -8.32 31.67 16.77
CA SER A 241 -8.83 31.22 15.47
C SER A 241 -8.78 32.29 14.36
N HIS A 242 -8.68 33.57 14.73
CA HIS A 242 -8.51 34.69 13.81
C HIS A 242 -7.13 34.70 13.12
N ARG A 243 -6.16 33.96 13.63
CA ARG A 243 -4.81 33.82 13.05
C ARG A 243 -4.79 32.77 11.97
N ASN A 244 -5.53 33.01 10.89
CA ASN A 244 -5.74 32.08 9.79
C ASN A 244 -5.14 32.57 8.46
N VAL A 245 -4.36 33.63 8.47
CA VAL A 245 -3.69 34.15 7.27
C VAL A 245 -2.30 33.59 7.11
N ALA A 246 -2.01 33.03 5.94
CA ALA A 246 -0.68 32.58 5.50
C ALA A 246 -0.08 33.62 4.53
N LEU A 247 1.02 34.25 4.92
CA LEU A 247 1.81 35.13 4.04
C LEU A 247 2.72 34.28 3.18
N ILE A 248 2.54 34.33 1.87
CA ILE A 248 3.28 33.47 0.92
C ILE A 248 4.04 34.33 -0.08
N PRO A 249 5.36 34.20 -0.18
CA PRO A 249 6.14 34.91 -1.18
C PRO A 249 5.70 34.59 -2.61
N ALA A 250 5.67 35.57 -3.49
CA ALA A 250 5.35 35.37 -4.91
C ALA A 250 6.28 34.36 -5.60
N SER A 251 7.50 34.18 -5.07
CA SER A 251 8.47 33.17 -5.54
C SER A 251 8.31 31.78 -4.93
N ALA A 252 7.32 31.54 -4.05
CA ALA A 252 7.12 30.25 -3.42
C ALA A 252 6.70 29.17 -4.43
N HIS A 253 7.01 27.92 -4.12
CA HIS A 253 6.53 26.80 -4.89
C HIS A 253 5.00 26.70 -4.82
N GLY A 254 4.34 26.29 -5.90
CA GLY A 254 2.89 26.24 -6.00
C GLY A 254 2.21 25.32 -4.98
N THR A 255 2.92 24.36 -4.38
CA THR A 255 2.39 23.51 -3.29
C THR A 255 2.12 24.30 -2.02
N THR A 256 2.88 25.35 -1.72
CA THR A 256 2.76 26.11 -0.47
C THR A 256 1.40 26.82 -0.34
N PRO A 257 0.95 27.63 -1.34
CA PRO A 257 -0.38 28.21 -1.29
C PRO A 257 -1.50 27.16 -1.35
N ALA A 258 -1.33 26.08 -2.11
CA ALA A 258 -2.31 25.00 -2.19
C ALA A 258 -2.49 24.31 -0.83
N SER A 259 -1.40 23.98 -0.14
CA SER A 259 -1.44 23.37 1.20
C SER A 259 -2.07 24.31 2.24
N ALA A 260 -1.80 25.63 2.14
CA ALA A 260 -2.43 26.62 3.03
C ALA A 260 -3.95 26.68 2.85
N VAL A 261 -4.44 26.72 1.61
CA VAL A 261 -5.88 26.68 1.32
C VAL A 261 -6.51 25.37 1.81
N MET A 262 -5.87 24.22 1.57
CA MET A 262 -6.34 22.92 2.07
C MET A 262 -6.42 22.88 3.60
N ALA A 263 -5.48 23.53 4.29
CA ALA A 263 -5.51 23.69 5.74
C ALA A 263 -6.57 24.69 6.20
N GLY A 264 -7.32 25.32 5.29
CA GLY A 264 -8.37 26.30 5.59
C GLY A 264 -7.82 27.66 6.01
N MET A 265 -6.61 28.01 5.57
CA MET A 265 -6.01 29.32 5.77
C MET A 265 -6.30 30.25 4.58
N GLU A 266 -6.34 31.53 4.84
CA GLU A 266 -6.41 32.57 3.81
C GLU A 266 -4.98 32.88 3.31
N VAL A 267 -4.80 32.84 2.00
CA VAL A 267 -3.48 33.10 1.38
C VAL A 267 -3.36 34.57 0.99
N VAL A 268 -2.35 35.22 1.49
CA VAL A 268 -1.95 36.57 1.08
C VAL A 268 -0.56 36.50 0.42
N VAL A 269 -0.53 36.79 -0.87
CA VAL A 269 0.73 36.81 -1.64
C VAL A 269 1.51 38.07 -1.30
N VAL A 270 2.79 37.89 -0.97
CA VAL A 270 3.73 38.97 -0.69
C VAL A 270 4.74 39.04 -1.82
N GLU A 271 4.87 40.22 -2.43
CA GLU A 271 5.86 40.42 -3.45
C GLU A 271 7.28 40.28 -2.88
N THR A 272 8.15 39.64 -3.68
CA THR A 272 9.57 39.47 -3.33
C THR A 272 10.38 40.57 -4.01
N ASP A 273 11.33 41.15 -3.28
CA ASP A 273 12.30 42.08 -3.85
C ASP A 273 13.22 41.33 -4.83
N LYS A 274 13.66 42.05 -5.88
CA LYS A 274 14.48 41.50 -6.97
C LYS A 274 15.95 41.37 -6.57
#